data_a0b0c6f256a5558cdb9efc3dd19c0d66
#
_entry.id   a0b0c6f256a5558cdb9efc3dd19c0d66
#
_cell.length_a   1.000
_cell.length_b   1.000
_cell.length_c   1.000
_cell.angle_alpha   90.00
_cell.angle_beta   90.00
_cell.angle_gamma   90.00
#
_symmetry.space_group_name_H-M   'P 1'
#
loop_
_entity.id
_entity.type
_entity.pdbx_description
1 polymer ?
#
loop_
_entity_poly.entity_id
_entity_poly.type
_entity_poly.pdbx_seq_one_letter_code
_entity_poly.pdbx_strand_id
1 'polypeptide(L)'
;NLTIIFCTPKESQERNKEYRNKDYPTNILSFPLSDTEGEIYISLSIARKDAKKFEMSYLKFLHLLVVHGTLHLKGYDHGSTMDTLEDTYLSKFYPDGKTNRTHTHRN
;
A
#
# COMPACT_ATOMS: atom_id res chain seq x y z
N ASN A 1 -3.34 -15.72 6.75
CA ASN A 1 -4.32 -15.41 5.71
C ASN A 1 -4.44 -13.91 5.48
N LEU A 2 -4.35 -13.51 4.23
CA LEU A 2 -4.45 -12.12 3.80
C LEU A 2 -5.75 -11.93 3.02
N THR A 3 -6.54 -10.94 3.40
CA THR A 3 -7.72 -10.53 2.65
C THR A 3 -7.47 -9.14 2.08
N ILE A 4 -7.66 -8.99 0.77
CA ILE A 4 -7.57 -7.70 0.10
C ILE A 4 -8.98 -7.24 -0.22
N ILE A 5 -9.33 -6.05 0.24
CA ILE A 5 -10.67 -5.47 0.10
C ILE A 5 -10.54 -4.16 -0.68
N PHE A 6 -11.24 -4.08 -1.81
CA PHE A 6 -11.29 -2.84 -2.57
C PHE A 6 -12.41 -1.96 -2.03
N CYS A 7 -12.14 -0.68 -1.88
CA CYS A 7 -13.09 0.26 -1.31
C CYS A 7 -13.10 1.59 -2.07
N THR A 8 -14.14 2.38 -1.83
CA THR A 8 -14.25 3.73 -2.38
C THR A 8 -13.38 4.70 -1.56
N PRO A 9 -13.07 5.88 -2.13
CA PRO A 9 -12.36 6.92 -1.34
C PRO A 9 -13.09 7.29 -0.05
N LYS A 10 -14.42 7.35 -0.09
CA LYS A 10 -15.22 7.67 1.09
C LYS A 10 -15.07 6.59 2.16
N GLU A 11 -15.17 5.33 1.78
CA GLU A 11 -14.98 4.21 2.71
C GLU A 11 -13.56 4.21 3.28
N SER A 12 -12.57 4.49 2.47
CA SER A 12 -11.18 4.63 2.89
C SER A 12 -11.03 5.73 3.93
N GLN A 13 -11.65 6.89 3.69
CA GLN A 13 -11.61 8.02 4.62
C GLN A 13 -12.29 7.68 5.95
N GLU A 14 -13.43 7.03 5.91
CA GLU A 14 -14.16 6.64 7.12
C GLU A 14 -13.33 5.69 7.98
N ARG A 15 -12.69 4.70 7.37
CA ARG A 15 -11.83 3.77 8.10
C ARG A 15 -10.57 4.43 8.62
N ASN A 16 -9.98 5.31 7.85
CA ASN A 16 -8.79 6.06 8.27
C ASN A 16 -9.09 6.95 9.48
N LYS A 17 -10.26 7.58 9.48
CA LYS A 17 -10.73 8.38 10.61
C LYS A 17 -10.99 7.53 11.84
N GLU A 18 -11.70 6.41 11.68
CA GLU A 18 -12.09 5.54 12.78
C GLU A 18 -10.88 4.88 13.46
N TYR A 19 -9.95 4.35 12.67
CA TYR A 19 -8.87 3.51 13.19
C TYR A 19 -7.55 4.25 13.37
N ARG A 20 -7.33 5.36 12.67
CA ARG A 20 -6.06 6.10 12.71
C ARG A 20 -6.25 7.57 13.09
N ASN A 21 -7.46 8.00 13.33
CA ASN A 21 -7.81 9.38 13.66
C ASN A 21 -7.33 10.38 12.59
N LYS A 22 -7.38 9.99 11.33
CA LYS A 22 -7.00 10.81 10.17
C LYS A 22 -8.20 10.97 9.26
N ASP A 23 -8.70 12.19 9.14
CA ASP A 23 -9.92 12.45 8.38
C ASP A 23 -9.63 12.85 6.93
N TYR A 24 -9.02 11.91 6.21
CA TYR A 24 -8.79 12.05 4.76
C TYR A 24 -8.73 10.67 4.11
N PRO A 25 -9.04 10.58 2.80
CA PRO A 25 -8.94 9.31 2.10
C PRO A 25 -7.48 8.91 1.87
N THR A 26 -7.23 7.61 1.84
CA THR A 26 -5.89 7.08 1.60
C THR A 26 -5.95 5.94 0.57
N ASN A 27 -4.83 5.69 -0.10
CA ASN A 27 -4.75 4.62 -1.09
C ASN A 27 -4.77 3.23 -0.47
N ILE A 28 -4.23 3.06 0.74
CA ILE A 28 -4.13 1.76 1.39
C ILE A 28 -4.22 1.89 2.91
N LEU A 29 -4.85 0.89 3.53
CA LEU A 29 -4.88 0.70 4.98
C LEU A 29 -4.64 -0.78 5.28
N SER A 30 -3.75 -1.08 6.21
CA SER A 30 -3.42 -2.45 6.63
C SER A 30 -3.81 -2.66 8.08
N PHE A 31 -4.55 -3.74 8.35
CA PHE A 31 -5.02 -4.08 9.68
C PHE A 31 -4.63 -5.51 10.04
N PRO A 32 -3.75 -5.71 11.02
CA PRO A 32 -3.53 -7.06 11.55
C PRO A 32 -4.74 -7.46 12.39
N LEU A 33 -5.29 -8.64 12.13
CA LEU A 33 -6.42 -9.19 12.89
C LEU A 33 -5.94 -10.18 13.93
N SER A 34 -4.87 -10.91 13.61
CA SER A 34 -4.23 -11.86 14.51
C SER A 34 -2.80 -12.11 14.00
N ASP A 35 -2.07 -13.02 14.64
CA ASP A 35 -0.73 -13.39 14.19
C ASP A 35 -0.72 -14.02 12.79
N THR A 36 -1.85 -14.56 12.36
CA THR A 36 -1.96 -15.29 11.09
C THR A 36 -2.94 -14.67 10.11
N GLU A 37 -3.66 -13.62 10.50
CA GLU A 37 -4.69 -13.00 9.68
C GLU A 37 -4.50 -11.49 9.59
N GLY A 38 -4.71 -10.94 8.39
CA GLY A 38 -4.66 -9.52 8.15
C GLY A 38 -5.58 -9.10 7.03
N GLU A 39 -5.95 -7.83 7.04
CA GLU A 39 -6.76 -7.21 5.99
C GLU A 39 -6.03 -6.01 5.42
N ILE A 40 -6.12 -5.86 4.10
CA ILE A 40 -5.61 -4.69 3.39
C ILE A 40 -6.76 -4.09 2.61
N TYR A 41 -7.06 -2.82 2.88
CA TYR A 41 -8.07 -2.06 2.14
C TYR A 41 -7.36 -1.18 1.12
N ILE A 42 -7.76 -1.26 -0.13
CA ILE A 42 -7.17 -0.47 -1.23
C ILE A 42 -8.28 0.30 -1.94
N SER A 43 -8.12 1.62 -2.03
CA SER A 43 -8.97 2.44 -2.87
C SER A 43 -8.37 2.50 -4.28
N LEU A 44 -9.01 1.80 -5.23
CA LEU A 44 -8.49 1.70 -6.60
C LEU A 44 -8.43 3.06 -7.30
N SER A 45 -9.42 3.93 -7.09
CA SER A 45 -9.43 5.24 -7.71
C SER A 45 -8.33 6.15 -7.19
N ILE A 46 -8.03 6.09 -5.90
CA ILE A 46 -6.91 6.83 -5.31
C ILE A 46 -5.58 6.24 -5.78
N ALA A 47 -5.47 4.91 -5.80
CA ALA A 47 -4.27 4.23 -6.30
C ALA A 47 -3.98 4.61 -7.76
N ARG A 48 -5.01 4.74 -8.60
CA ARG A 48 -4.84 5.16 -9.99
C ARG A 48 -4.27 6.58 -10.10
N LYS A 49 -4.78 7.51 -9.29
CA LYS A 49 -4.26 8.88 -9.25
C LYS A 49 -2.83 8.92 -8.75
N ASP A 50 -2.55 8.18 -7.71
CA ASP A 50 -1.21 8.17 -7.11
C ASP A 50 -0.18 7.50 -8.03
N ALA A 51 -0.57 6.47 -8.78
CA ALA A 51 0.31 5.85 -9.76
C ALA A 51 0.80 6.89 -10.78
N LYS A 52 -0.09 7.74 -11.29
CA LYS A 52 0.27 8.82 -12.22
C LYS A 52 1.21 9.82 -11.55
N LYS A 53 0.92 10.18 -10.31
CA LYS A 53 1.73 11.12 -9.55
C LYS A 53 3.16 10.63 -9.37
N PHE A 54 3.35 9.32 -9.23
CA PHE A 54 4.67 8.71 -9.04
C PHE A 54 5.26 8.16 -10.33
N GLU A 55 4.65 8.47 -11.47
CA GLU A 55 5.14 8.03 -12.78
C GLU A 55 5.28 6.51 -12.87
N MET A 56 4.34 5.80 -12.26
CA MET A 56 4.25 4.34 -12.30
C MET A 56 3.03 3.88 -13.09
N SER A 57 3.13 2.70 -13.71
CA SER A 57 1.95 2.05 -14.24
C SER A 57 1.00 1.71 -13.09
N TYR A 58 -0.29 1.70 -13.37
CA TYR A 58 -1.31 1.36 -12.38
C TYR A 58 -1.08 -0.02 -11.78
N LEU A 59 -0.83 -1.03 -12.64
CA LEU A 59 -0.60 -2.39 -12.18
C LEU A 59 0.62 -2.51 -11.27
N LYS A 60 1.73 -1.87 -11.66
CA LYS A 60 2.94 -1.86 -10.84
C LYS A 60 2.70 -1.18 -9.49
N PHE A 61 1.97 -0.08 -9.50
CA PHE A 61 1.65 0.63 -8.25
C PHE A 61 0.76 -0.21 -7.34
N LEU A 62 -0.22 -0.93 -7.89
CA LEU A 62 -1.05 -1.85 -7.10
C LEU A 62 -0.20 -2.96 -6.47
N HIS A 63 0.72 -3.54 -7.23
CA HIS A 63 1.64 -4.54 -6.68
C HIS A 63 2.47 -3.96 -5.54
N LEU A 64 2.98 -2.74 -5.73
CA LEU A 64 3.73 -2.05 -4.68
C LEU A 64 2.90 -1.87 -3.41
N LEU A 65 1.64 -1.47 -3.55
CA LEU A 65 0.74 -1.29 -2.40
C LEU A 65 0.50 -2.60 -1.66
N VAL A 66 0.28 -3.70 -2.38
CA VAL A 66 0.06 -5.01 -1.76
C VAL A 66 1.30 -5.46 -1.01
N VAL A 67 2.49 -5.33 -1.63
CA VAL A 67 3.76 -5.66 -0.97
C VAL A 67 3.95 -4.79 0.27
N HIS A 68 3.73 -3.48 0.14
CA HIS A 68 3.85 -2.52 1.23
C HIS A 68 2.94 -2.88 2.41
N GLY A 69 1.66 -3.13 2.14
CA GLY A 69 0.69 -3.51 3.17
C GLY A 69 1.03 -4.83 3.83
N THR A 70 1.50 -5.80 3.05
CA THR A 70 1.91 -7.10 3.57
C THR A 70 3.10 -6.97 4.51
N LEU A 71 4.08 -6.14 4.16
CA LEU A 71 5.25 -5.88 5.01
C LEU A 71 4.85 -5.19 6.31
N HIS A 72 3.91 -4.24 6.25
CA HIS A 72 3.36 -3.63 7.47
C HIS A 72 2.71 -4.68 8.39
N LEU A 73 1.95 -5.61 7.81
CA LEU A 73 1.32 -6.67 8.59
C LEU A 73 2.35 -7.60 9.24
N LYS A 74 3.55 -7.70 8.67
CA LYS A 74 4.65 -8.46 9.26
C LYS A 74 5.46 -7.67 10.28
N GLY A 75 5.07 -6.43 10.55
CA GLY A 75 5.70 -5.61 11.59
C GLY A 75 6.77 -4.64 11.09
N TYR A 76 6.98 -4.53 9.80
CA TYR A 76 7.93 -3.55 9.26
C TYR A 76 7.30 -2.16 9.25
N ASP A 77 8.07 -1.17 9.69
CA ASP A 77 7.70 0.23 9.58
C ASP A 77 8.36 0.86 8.37
N HIS A 78 7.88 2.05 8.00
CA HIS A 78 8.49 2.82 6.92
C HIS A 78 9.97 3.07 7.20
N GLY A 79 10.81 2.86 6.19
CA GLY A 79 12.24 3.10 6.30
C GLY A 79 13.02 2.34 5.24
N SER A 80 14.34 2.42 5.31
CA SER A 80 15.23 1.86 4.30
C SER A 80 15.12 0.33 4.18
N THR A 81 14.90 -0.38 5.29
CA THR A 81 14.74 -1.84 5.27
C THR A 81 13.49 -2.23 4.49
N MET A 82 12.38 -1.56 4.77
CA MET A 82 11.12 -1.82 4.08
C MET A 82 11.24 -1.48 2.60
N ASP A 83 11.87 -0.35 2.27
CA ASP A 83 12.09 0.05 0.88
C ASP A 83 12.93 -0.99 0.13
N THR A 84 13.97 -1.51 0.75
CA THR A 84 14.82 -2.56 0.16
C THR A 84 14.02 -3.83 -0.11
N LEU A 85 13.19 -4.25 0.86
CA LEU A 85 12.34 -5.43 0.68
C LEU A 85 11.30 -5.23 -0.43
N GLU A 86 10.68 -4.06 -0.51
CA GLU A 86 9.75 -3.73 -1.58
C GLU A 86 10.45 -3.82 -2.95
N ASP A 87 11.63 -3.23 -3.08
CA ASP A 87 12.39 -3.28 -4.32
C ASP A 87 12.77 -4.71 -4.71
N THR A 88 13.15 -5.53 -3.72
CA THR A 88 13.48 -6.92 -3.95
C THR A 88 12.29 -7.71 -4.50
N TYR A 89 11.11 -7.54 -3.90
CA TYR A 89 9.90 -8.22 -4.38
C TYR A 89 9.47 -7.71 -5.74
N LEU A 90 9.47 -6.40 -5.96
CA LEU A 90 9.03 -5.82 -7.21
C LEU A 90 9.96 -6.16 -8.37
N SER A 91 11.26 -6.25 -8.14
CA SER A 91 12.23 -6.57 -9.20
C SER A 91 12.01 -7.96 -9.81
N LYS A 92 11.35 -8.87 -9.09
CA LYS A 92 10.99 -10.19 -9.61
C LYS A 92 9.93 -10.12 -10.70
N PHE A 93 9.07 -9.11 -10.65
CA PHE A 93 7.97 -8.93 -11.60
C PHE A 93 8.26 -7.82 -12.62
N TYR A 94 9.14 -6.89 -12.28
CA TYR A 94 9.46 -5.72 -13.10
C TYR A 94 10.98 -5.52 -13.15
N PRO A 95 11.72 -6.47 -13.77
CA PRO A 95 13.19 -6.46 -13.69
C PRO A 95 13.84 -5.25 -14.36
N ASP A 96 13.17 -4.60 -15.34
CA ASP A 96 13.68 -3.43 -16.04
C ASP A 96 13.21 -2.12 -15.42
N GLY A 97 12.35 -2.20 -14.41
CA GLY A 97 11.73 -1.04 -13.83
C GLY A 97 12.39 -0.64 -12.53
N LYS A 98 13.07 0.50 -12.52
CA LYS A 98 13.37 1.17 -11.26
C LYS A 98 12.09 1.77 -10.75
N THR A 99 11.70 1.42 -9.52
CA THR A 99 10.65 2.15 -8.86
C THR A 99 11.19 3.54 -8.57
N ASN A 100 10.55 4.56 -9.15
CA ASN A 100 10.83 5.93 -8.78
C ASN A 100 10.29 6.13 -7.37
N ARG A 101 11.18 5.96 -6.40
CA ARG A 101 10.81 6.23 -5.03
C ARG A 101 11.10 7.67 -4.73
N THR A 102 10.09 8.47 -4.79
CA THR A 102 10.07 9.69 -4.02
C THR A 102 9.56 9.32 -2.62
N HIS A 103 10.05 10.04 -1.61
CA HIS A 103 9.59 9.86 -0.24
C HIS A 103 8.14 10.30 -0.12
N THR A 104 7.24 9.42 -0.52
CA THR A 104 5.83 9.69 -0.46
C THR A 104 5.21 8.80 0.58
N HIS A 105 4.33 9.37 1.36
CA HIS A 105 3.64 8.62 2.39
C HIS A 105 2.66 7.66 1.74
N ARG A 106 2.98 6.38 1.86
CA ARG A 106 2.04 5.29 1.65
C ARG A 106 1.71 4.75 3.03
N ASN A 107 0.47 4.54 3.27
CA ASN A 107 0.02 4.01 4.56
C ASN A 107 0.21 2.51 4.67
#